data_f9b897ccec38510aef2cdfe4fc1b2faf
#
_entry.id   f9b897ccec38510aef2cdfe4fc1b2faf
#
_cell.length_a   1.000
_cell.length_b   1.000
_cell.length_c   1.000
_cell.angle_alpha   90.00
_cell.angle_beta   90.00
_cell.angle_gamma   90.00
#
_symmetry.space_group_name_H-M   'P 1'
#
loop_
_entity.id
_entity.type
_entity.pdbx_description
1 polymer ?
#
loop_
_entity_poly.entity_id
_entity_poly.type
_entity_poly.pdbx_seq_one_letter_code
_entity_poly.pdbx_strand_id
1 'polypeptide(L)'
;SQRVLWALEELQLPYQIVRYQREKTMLAPAALKKIHPLGKSPVLEDNGYVLAESGAILEYLQETWDSGGLLKPQGIDDKLQYRFWLHYAEGSLMPLLLMKLVFASLGKPPVPFGVRSLGSLRGKGIQKTWLGPQLATHARFIDDHLAARPWFAGERLSMADIQMSFPVMALLARGGMHDLVHIEAWRQRVEQRPAWQRAIERGGPFTLPGA
;
A
#
# COMPACT_ATOMS: atom_id res chain seq x y z
N SER A 1 -3.67 -7.74 -5.55
CA SER A 1 -2.94 -6.79 -4.68
C SER A 1 -1.83 -7.52 -3.95
N GLN A 2 -0.65 -6.96 -3.96
CA GLN A 2 0.53 -7.55 -3.32
C GLN A 2 0.33 -7.76 -1.80
N ARG A 3 -0.35 -6.82 -1.13
CA ARG A 3 -0.69 -6.93 0.30
C ARG A 3 -1.44 -8.22 0.63
N VAL A 4 -2.51 -8.48 -0.10
CA VAL A 4 -3.36 -9.67 0.14
C VAL A 4 -2.59 -10.95 -0.16
N LEU A 5 -1.82 -10.99 -1.25
CA LEU A 5 -0.99 -12.14 -1.58
C LEU A 5 0.05 -12.41 -0.50
N TRP A 6 0.73 -11.36 -0.01
CA TRP A 6 1.71 -11.51 1.06
C TRP A 6 1.07 -12.02 2.36
N ALA A 7 -0.11 -11.52 2.76
CA ALA A 7 -0.82 -12.04 3.92
C ALA A 7 -1.17 -13.53 3.79
N LEU A 8 -1.69 -13.94 2.61
CA LEU A 8 -2.01 -15.33 2.32
C LEU A 8 -0.77 -16.24 2.40
N GLU A 9 0.38 -15.76 1.89
CA GLU A 9 1.64 -16.49 1.95
C GLU A 9 2.23 -16.57 3.37
N GLU A 10 2.09 -15.52 4.20
CA GLU A 10 2.50 -15.57 5.61
C GLU A 10 1.65 -16.56 6.41
N LEU A 11 0.36 -16.60 6.15
CA LEU A 11 -0.58 -17.53 6.78
C LEU A 11 -0.55 -18.94 6.14
N GLN A 12 0.25 -19.14 5.08
CA GLN A 12 0.38 -20.40 4.35
C GLN A 12 -0.98 -20.93 3.85
N LEU A 13 -1.89 -20.05 3.48
CA LEU A 13 -3.21 -20.41 3.00
C LEU A 13 -3.18 -20.77 1.51
N PRO A 14 -3.93 -21.79 1.07
CA PRO A 14 -4.11 -22.07 -0.35
C PRO A 14 -4.98 -20.99 -1.00
N TYR A 15 -4.61 -20.53 -2.19
CA TYR A 15 -5.38 -19.55 -2.93
C TYR A 15 -5.17 -19.64 -4.44
N GLN A 16 -6.12 -19.10 -5.19
CA GLN A 16 -6.04 -18.91 -6.63
C GLN A 16 -6.05 -17.42 -6.97
N ILE A 17 -5.32 -17.05 -8.02
CA ILE A 17 -5.26 -15.67 -8.50
C ILE A 17 -6.07 -15.55 -9.78
N VAL A 18 -7.14 -14.76 -9.74
CA VAL A 18 -7.88 -14.35 -10.94
C VAL A 18 -7.42 -12.94 -11.34
N ARG A 19 -6.84 -12.82 -12.54
CA ARG A 19 -6.26 -11.56 -13.03
C ARG A 19 -7.27 -10.82 -13.90
N TYR A 20 -7.57 -9.58 -13.53
CA TYR A 20 -8.37 -8.66 -14.32
C TYR A 20 -7.50 -7.54 -14.85
N GLN A 21 -7.50 -7.35 -16.17
CA GLN A 21 -6.80 -6.24 -16.79
C GLN A 21 -7.72 -5.01 -16.87
N ARG A 22 -7.18 -3.83 -16.60
CA ARG A 22 -7.89 -2.57 -16.79
C ARG A 22 -8.13 -2.33 -18.28
N GLU A 23 -9.24 -1.71 -18.59
CA GLU A 23 -9.52 -1.24 -19.93
C GLU A 23 -8.56 -0.10 -20.35
N LYS A 24 -8.53 0.24 -21.63
CA LYS A 24 -7.73 1.38 -22.13
C LYS A 24 -8.06 2.70 -21.44
N THR A 25 -9.28 2.85 -20.96
CA THR A 25 -9.76 3.96 -20.13
C THR A 25 -9.24 3.96 -18.70
N MET A 26 -8.46 2.96 -18.31
CA MET A 26 -8.03 2.69 -16.94
C MET A 26 -9.18 2.31 -15.98
N LEU A 27 -10.38 2.12 -16.48
CA LEU A 27 -11.52 1.64 -15.69
C LEU A 27 -11.46 0.12 -15.49
N ALA A 28 -12.25 -0.35 -14.53
CA ALA A 28 -12.39 -1.77 -14.27
C ALA A 28 -13.22 -2.47 -15.35
N PRO A 29 -12.83 -3.67 -15.78
CA PRO A 29 -13.62 -4.45 -16.73
C PRO A 29 -14.97 -4.85 -16.12
N ALA A 30 -15.98 -5.04 -16.98
CA ALA A 30 -17.31 -5.42 -16.57
C ALA A 30 -17.34 -6.72 -15.72
N ALA A 31 -16.43 -7.66 -16.03
CA ALA A 31 -16.31 -8.92 -15.28
C ALA A 31 -15.97 -8.67 -13.79
N LEU A 32 -15.06 -7.76 -13.48
CA LEU A 32 -14.73 -7.40 -12.08
C LEU A 32 -15.88 -6.69 -11.38
N LYS A 33 -16.63 -5.84 -12.12
CA LYS A 33 -17.80 -5.15 -11.57
C LYS A 33 -18.97 -6.10 -11.23
N LYS A 34 -19.03 -7.27 -11.87
CA LYS A 34 -20.00 -8.31 -11.52
C LYS A 34 -19.68 -8.97 -10.19
N ILE A 35 -18.40 -9.04 -9.80
CA ILE A 35 -18.00 -9.61 -8.51
C ILE A 35 -18.21 -8.58 -7.40
N HIS A 36 -17.73 -7.35 -7.59
CA HIS A 36 -17.91 -6.26 -6.63
C HIS A 36 -18.25 -4.96 -7.36
N PRO A 37 -19.33 -4.24 -6.99
CA PRO A 37 -19.86 -3.10 -7.76
C PRO A 37 -18.87 -1.96 -7.94
N LEU A 38 -17.94 -1.74 -7.03
CA LEU A 38 -16.90 -0.72 -7.15
C LEU A 38 -15.86 -1.04 -8.22
N GLY A 39 -15.74 -2.32 -8.66
CA GLY A 39 -14.74 -2.72 -9.64
C GLY A 39 -13.30 -2.38 -9.20
N LYS A 40 -13.01 -2.42 -7.92
CA LYS A 40 -11.69 -2.16 -7.35
C LYS A 40 -10.97 -3.47 -7.05
N SER A 41 -9.66 -3.45 -7.06
CA SER A 41 -8.80 -4.56 -6.64
C SER A 41 -7.96 -4.09 -5.45
N PRO A 42 -7.77 -4.93 -4.42
CA PRO A 42 -8.12 -6.35 -4.35
C PRO A 42 -9.58 -6.64 -4.07
N VAL A 43 -10.01 -7.84 -4.48
CA VAL A 43 -11.23 -8.51 -4.00
C VAL A 43 -10.82 -9.91 -3.57
N LEU A 44 -11.29 -10.34 -2.40
CA LEU A 44 -11.16 -11.70 -1.88
C LEU A 44 -12.54 -12.36 -1.92
N GLU A 45 -12.59 -13.56 -2.48
CA GLU A 45 -13.75 -14.44 -2.39
C GLU A 45 -13.37 -15.62 -1.49
N ASP A 46 -14.09 -15.83 -0.40
CA ASP A 46 -13.86 -16.92 0.53
C ASP A 46 -15.17 -17.38 1.18
N ASN A 47 -15.46 -18.68 1.10
CA ASN A 47 -16.66 -19.31 1.70
C ASN A 47 -17.99 -18.58 1.39
N GLY A 48 -18.14 -18.03 0.18
CA GLY A 48 -19.32 -17.29 -0.26
C GLY A 48 -19.30 -15.79 0.12
N TYR A 49 -18.34 -15.34 0.87
CA TYR A 49 -18.11 -13.91 1.12
C TYR A 49 -17.32 -13.28 0.00
N VAL A 50 -17.66 -12.04 -0.34
CA VAL A 50 -16.94 -11.21 -1.29
C VAL A 50 -16.50 -9.95 -0.57
N LEU A 51 -15.19 -9.82 -0.34
CA LEU A 51 -14.59 -8.72 0.42
C LEU A 51 -13.75 -7.84 -0.49
N ALA A 52 -13.98 -6.54 -0.43
CA ALA A 52 -13.12 -5.52 -1.01
C ALA A 52 -12.44 -4.71 0.11
N GLU A 53 -11.54 -3.79 -0.27
CA GLU A 53 -10.67 -3.02 0.61
C GLU A 53 -9.57 -3.86 1.26
N SER A 54 -8.30 -3.48 1.00
CA SER A 54 -7.17 -4.29 1.49
C SER A 54 -7.12 -4.39 3.01
N GLY A 55 -7.46 -3.32 3.74
CA GLY A 55 -7.50 -3.34 5.19
C GLY A 55 -8.54 -4.33 5.72
N ALA A 56 -9.77 -4.26 5.22
CA ALA A 56 -10.83 -5.18 5.62
C ALA A 56 -10.51 -6.65 5.29
N ILE A 57 -9.87 -6.90 4.15
CA ILE A 57 -9.42 -8.24 3.78
C ILE A 57 -8.34 -8.74 4.74
N LEU A 58 -7.37 -7.89 5.13
CA LEU A 58 -6.31 -8.27 6.06
C LEU A 58 -6.86 -8.55 7.46
N GLU A 59 -7.81 -7.77 7.95
CA GLU A 59 -8.48 -8.01 9.23
C GLU A 59 -9.28 -9.31 9.19
N TYR A 60 -10.05 -9.55 8.12
CA TYR A 60 -10.76 -10.81 7.93
C TYR A 60 -9.82 -12.02 7.93
N LEU A 61 -8.72 -11.97 7.19
CA LEU A 61 -7.74 -13.06 7.16
C LEU A 61 -7.12 -13.31 8.54
N GLN A 62 -6.82 -12.23 9.28
CA GLN A 62 -6.30 -12.34 10.63
C GLN A 62 -7.31 -12.96 11.60
N GLU A 63 -8.55 -12.52 11.57
CA GLU A 63 -9.58 -12.99 12.50
C GLU A 63 -10.01 -14.42 12.21
N THR A 64 -10.07 -14.78 10.93
CA THR A 64 -10.60 -16.09 10.49
C THR A 64 -9.52 -17.17 10.43
N TRP A 65 -8.31 -16.81 9.97
CA TRP A 65 -7.30 -17.80 9.58
C TRP A 65 -6.00 -17.73 10.40
N ASP A 66 -5.77 -16.67 11.18
CA ASP A 66 -4.58 -16.56 12.05
C ASP A 66 -4.85 -17.07 13.47
N SER A 67 -5.24 -18.35 13.58
CA SER A 67 -5.55 -18.99 14.85
C SER A 67 -4.37 -19.01 15.83
N GLY A 68 -3.14 -19.04 15.31
CA GLY A 68 -1.90 -18.98 16.10
C GLY A 68 -1.51 -17.57 16.54
N GLY A 69 -2.21 -16.53 16.10
CA GLY A 69 -1.88 -15.14 16.39
C GLY A 69 -0.51 -14.72 15.87
N LEU A 70 -0.10 -15.29 14.72
CA LEU A 70 1.20 -15.02 14.10
C LEU A 70 1.37 -13.54 13.73
N LEU A 71 0.32 -12.94 13.16
CA LEU A 71 0.31 -11.57 12.65
C LEU A 71 -0.50 -10.62 13.56
N LYS A 72 -0.93 -11.09 14.74
CA LYS A 72 -1.72 -10.34 15.69
C LYS A 72 -0.88 -9.87 16.86
N PRO A 73 -0.80 -8.57 17.15
CA PRO A 73 -0.10 -8.06 18.32
C PRO A 73 -0.73 -8.53 19.62
N GLN A 74 0.08 -8.78 20.66
CA GLN A 74 -0.38 -9.29 21.94
C GLN A 74 -0.50 -8.18 23.01
N GLY A 75 0.50 -7.30 23.09
CA GLY A 75 0.53 -6.19 24.04
C GLY A 75 -0.50 -5.10 23.75
N ILE A 76 -0.89 -4.33 24.76
CA ILE A 76 -1.86 -3.25 24.60
C ILE A 76 -1.30 -2.12 23.72
N ASP A 77 -0.03 -1.74 23.93
CA ASP A 77 0.63 -0.69 23.13
C ASP A 77 0.80 -1.13 21.68
N ASP A 78 1.22 -2.38 21.46
CA ASP A 78 1.36 -2.93 20.12
C ASP A 78 0.02 -3.01 19.39
N LYS A 79 -1.09 -3.32 20.09
CA LYS A 79 -2.44 -3.28 19.53
C LYS A 79 -2.90 -1.86 19.14
N LEU A 80 -2.50 -0.84 19.91
CA LEU A 80 -2.77 0.56 19.57
C LEU A 80 -1.96 0.98 18.33
N GLN A 81 -0.68 0.62 18.28
CA GLN A 81 0.16 0.88 17.09
C GLN A 81 -0.37 0.13 15.87
N TYR A 82 -0.77 -1.11 16.02
CA TYR A 82 -1.37 -1.91 14.96
C TYR A 82 -2.58 -1.20 14.33
N ARG A 83 -3.55 -0.78 15.14
CA ARG A 83 -4.75 -0.05 14.67
C ARG A 83 -4.37 1.26 14.00
N PHE A 84 -3.46 2.03 14.63
CA PHE A 84 -3.01 3.29 14.07
C PHE A 84 -2.44 3.11 12.66
N TRP A 85 -1.46 2.21 12.48
CA TRP A 85 -0.79 2.02 11.21
C TRP A 85 -1.67 1.35 10.15
N LEU A 86 -2.58 0.48 10.55
CA LEU A 86 -3.55 -0.13 9.64
C LEU A 86 -4.43 0.93 8.97
N HIS A 87 -4.92 1.92 9.75
CA HIS A 87 -5.74 3.02 9.23
C HIS A 87 -4.91 4.14 8.59
N TYR A 88 -3.72 4.42 9.13
CA TYR A 88 -2.83 5.46 8.62
C TYR A 88 -2.43 5.23 7.17
N ALA A 89 -2.25 4.00 6.76
CA ALA A 89 -1.85 3.63 5.41
C ALA A 89 -2.74 4.26 4.34
N GLU A 90 -4.05 4.08 4.44
CA GLU A 90 -5.02 4.58 3.46
C GLU A 90 -5.63 5.93 3.86
N GLY A 91 -5.73 6.22 5.15
CA GLY A 91 -6.34 7.45 5.64
C GLY A 91 -5.42 8.68 5.61
N SER A 92 -4.11 8.48 5.70
CA SER A 92 -3.14 9.58 5.81
C SER A 92 -2.08 9.58 4.72
N LEU A 93 -1.34 8.49 4.54
CA LEU A 93 -0.20 8.48 3.63
C LEU A 93 -0.61 8.33 2.16
N MET A 94 -1.51 7.39 1.86
CA MET A 94 -1.95 7.15 0.47
C MET A 94 -2.60 8.37 -0.18
N PRO A 95 -3.45 9.18 0.47
CA PRO A 95 -4.01 10.38 -0.14
C PRO A 95 -2.94 11.39 -0.60
N LEU A 96 -1.89 11.60 0.18
CA LEU A 96 -0.77 12.48 -0.20
C LEU A 96 0.00 11.94 -1.41
N LEU A 97 0.27 10.64 -1.42
CA LEU A 97 0.95 9.97 -2.54
C LEU A 97 0.10 10.00 -3.82
N LEU A 98 -1.21 9.83 -3.70
CA LEU A 98 -2.14 9.94 -4.82
C LEU A 98 -2.19 11.37 -5.35
N MET A 99 -2.27 12.38 -4.47
CA MET A 99 -2.21 13.79 -4.88
C MET A 99 -0.90 14.11 -5.60
N LYS A 100 0.24 13.57 -5.13
CA LYS A 100 1.52 13.73 -5.82
C LYS A 100 1.46 13.21 -7.25
N LEU A 101 0.89 12.03 -7.44
CA LEU A 101 0.71 11.43 -8.77
C LEU A 101 -0.22 12.28 -9.65
N VAL A 102 -1.35 12.74 -9.11
CA VAL A 102 -2.30 13.60 -9.84
C VAL A 102 -1.64 14.90 -10.27
N PHE A 103 -0.97 15.61 -9.38
CA PHE A 103 -0.28 16.86 -9.72
C PHE A 103 0.87 16.65 -10.70
N ALA A 104 1.57 15.52 -10.64
CA ALA A 104 2.60 15.17 -11.63
C ALA A 104 2.03 14.89 -13.02
N SER A 105 0.75 14.52 -13.12
CA SER A 105 0.08 14.21 -14.37
C SER A 105 -0.50 15.45 -15.09
N LEU A 106 -0.59 16.61 -14.44
CA LEU A 106 -1.21 17.82 -15.03
C LEU A 106 -0.50 18.37 -16.27
N GLY A 107 0.75 17.99 -16.47
CA GLY A 107 1.50 18.33 -17.72
C GLY A 107 1.46 17.24 -18.79
N LYS A 108 0.70 16.16 -18.61
CA LYS A 108 0.68 14.97 -19.48
C LYS A 108 -0.70 14.73 -20.08
N PRO A 109 -0.83 13.92 -21.16
CA PRO A 109 -2.14 13.46 -21.61
C PRO A 109 -2.94 12.82 -20.47
N PRO A 110 -4.26 12.98 -20.39
CA PRO A 110 -5.18 13.55 -21.38
C PRO A 110 -5.37 15.09 -21.32
N VAL A 111 -4.56 15.83 -20.55
CA VAL A 111 -4.63 17.29 -20.50
C VAL A 111 -4.37 17.85 -21.91
N PRO A 112 -5.22 18.79 -22.43
CA PRO A 112 -5.05 19.37 -23.74
C PRO A 112 -3.70 20.06 -23.93
N PHE A 113 -3.08 19.89 -25.09
CA PHE A 113 -1.71 20.34 -25.38
C PHE A 113 -1.47 21.82 -25.02
N GLY A 114 -2.37 22.71 -25.39
CA GLY A 114 -2.21 24.16 -25.16
C GLY A 114 -2.14 24.60 -23.70
N VAL A 115 -2.61 23.77 -22.74
CA VAL A 115 -2.60 24.10 -21.32
C VAL A 115 -1.66 23.24 -20.47
N ARG A 116 -0.94 22.30 -21.08
CA ARG A 116 -0.02 21.38 -20.36
C ARG A 116 1.10 22.11 -19.64
N SER A 117 1.68 23.14 -20.25
CA SER A 117 2.76 23.93 -19.65
C SER A 117 2.29 24.61 -18.35
N LEU A 118 1.10 25.21 -18.37
CA LEU A 118 0.50 25.85 -17.22
C LEU A 118 0.13 24.82 -16.14
N GLY A 119 -0.44 23.68 -16.54
CA GLY A 119 -0.74 22.56 -15.65
C GLY A 119 0.51 22.03 -14.97
N SER A 120 1.59 21.82 -15.72
CA SER A 120 2.88 21.38 -15.19
C SER A 120 3.46 22.39 -14.17
N LEU A 121 3.45 23.69 -14.51
CA LEU A 121 3.97 24.74 -13.63
C LEU A 121 3.19 24.79 -12.31
N ARG A 122 1.86 24.80 -12.36
CA ARG A 122 1.00 24.79 -11.16
C ARG A 122 1.18 23.51 -10.35
N GLY A 123 1.20 22.35 -11.00
CA GLY A 123 1.43 21.07 -10.33
C GLY A 123 2.76 21.02 -9.61
N LYS A 124 3.84 21.50 -10.22
CA LYS A 124 5.17 21.62 -9.58
C LYS A 124 5.15 22.60 -8.40
N GLY A 125 4.47 23.74 -8.54
CA GLY A 125 4.31 24.72 -7.48
C GLY A 125 3.66 24.09 -6.24
N ILE A 126 2.49 23.47 -6.38
CA ILE A 126 1.77 22.80 -5.29
C ILE A 126 2.62 21.68 -4.67
N GLN A 127 3.29 20.89 -5.50
CA GLN A 127 4.17 19.83 -5.00
C GLN A 127 5.32 20.38 -4.15
N LYS A 128 5.93 21.50 -4.56
CA LYS A 128 7.06 22.11 -3.84
C LYS A 128 6.61 22.79 -2.54
N THR A 129 5.52 23.56 -2.57
CA THR A 129 5.17 24.45 -1.46
C THR A 129 4.28 23.82 -0.40
N TRP A 130 3.49 22.82 -0.78
CA TRP A 130 2.51 22.23 0.13
C TRP A 130 2.69 20.73 0.30
N LEU A 131 2.72 19.97 -0.77
CA LEU A 131 2.70 18.50 -0.70
C LEU A 131 4.05 17.91 -0.27
N GLY A 132 5.15 18.45 -0.79
CA GLY A 132 6.52 18.02 -0.45
C GLY A 132 6.82 18.12 1.05
N PRO A 133 6.58 19.28 1.69
CA PRO A 133 6.75 19.40 3.14
C PRO A 133 5.91 18.41 3.95
N GLN A 134 4.65 18.16 3.57
CA GLN A 134 3.83 17.16 4.24
C GLN A 134 4.40 15.74 4.09
N LEU A 135 4.75 15.34 2.85
CA LEU A 135 5.37 14.04 2.63
C LEU A 135 6.68 13.88 3.41
N ALA A 136 7.48 14.94 3.51
CA ALA A 136 8.70 14.91 4.32
C ALA A 136 8.40 14.72 5.82
N THR A 137 7.36 15.38 6.35
CA THR A 137 6.90 15.16 7.72
C THR A 137 6.46 13.73 7.96
N HIS A 138 5.65 13.17 7.04
CA HIS A 138 5.20 11.79 7.13
C HIS A 138 6.35 10.79 7.03
N ALA A 139 7.33 11.04 6.16
CA ALA A 139 8.49 10.18 6.01
C ALA A 139 9.34 10.15 7.29
N ARG A 140 9.64 11.32 7.88
CA ARG A 140 10.36 11.38 9.16
C ARG A 140 9.59 10.70 10.28
N PHE A 141 8.31 10.96 10.40
CA PHE A 141 7.46 10.31 11.40
C PHE A 141 7.49 8.77 11.30
N ILE A 142 7.48 8.22 10.09
CA ILE A 142 7.59 6.78 9.87
C ILE A 142 9.01 6.29 10.19
N ASP A 143 10.03 7.02 9.75
CA ASP A 143 11.43 6.65 9.98
C ASP A 143 11.79 6.64 11.47
N ASP A 144 11.37 7.68 12.21
CA ASP A 144 11.55 7.79 13.66
C ASP A 144 10.82 6.67 14.41
N HIS A 145 9.61 6.31 13.96
CA HIS A 145 8.89 5.18 14.54
C HIS A 145 9.63 3.85 14.37
N LEU A 146 10.16 3.61 13.18
CA LEU A 146 10.92 2.40 12.85
C LEU A 146 12.34 2.40 13.43
N ALA A 147 12.85 3.54 13.90
CA ALA A 147 14.10 3.60 14.67
C ALA A 147 14.00 2.89 16.02
N ALA A 148 12.81 2.95 16.64
CA ALA A 148 12.56 2.35 17.95
C ALA A 148 12.03 0.91 17.88
N ARG A 149 11.59 0.45 16.71
CA ARG A 149 10.89 -0.84 16.55
C ARG A 149 11.20 -1.47 15.21
N PRO A 150 11.41 -2.80 15.14
CA PRO A 150 11.68 -3.48 13.88
C PRO A 150 10.46 -3.55 12.95
N TRP A 151 9.23 -3.49 13.48
CA TRP A 151 7.97 -3.57 12.77
C TRP A 151 6.98 -2.51 13.25
N PHE A 152 6.00 -2.18 12.44
CA PHE A 152 5.03 -1.11 12.73
C PHE A 152 4.24 -1.30 14.03
N ALA A 153 3.95 -2.53 14.42
CA ALA A 153 3.20 -2.83 15.64
C ALA A 153 4.04 -3.41 16.78
N GLY A 154 5.37 -3.31 16.72
CA GLY A 154 6.26 -3.78 17.78
C GLY A 154 7.38 -4.67 17.29
N GLU A 155 7.69 -5.76 18.03
CA GLU A 155 8.84 -6.63 17.76
C GLU A 155 8.60 -7.67 16.66
N ARG A 156 7.36 -7.87 16.24
CA ARG A 156 6.99 -8.91 15.28
C ARG A 156 6.19 -8.34 14.13
N LEU A 157 6.33 -8.98 12.96
CA LEU A 157 5.49 -8.69 11.80
C LEU A 157 4.01 -8.75 12.15
N SER A 158 3.22 -7.83 11.61
CA SER A 158 1.77 -7.78 11.78
C SER A 158 1.08 -7.42 10.45
N MET A 159 -0.26 -7.49 10.42
CA MET A 159 -1.02 -7.01 9.27
C MET A 159 -0.85 -5.50 9.03
N ALA A 160 -0.43 -4.73 10.04
CA ALA A 160 -0.10 -3.32 9.86
C ALA A 160 1.11 -3.11 8.94
N ASP A 161 2.14 -3.97 9.06
CA ASP A 161 3.31 -3.96 8.16
C ASP A 161 2.90 -4.30 6.73
N ILE A 162 2.03 -5.30 6.60
CA ILE A 162 1.51 -5.71 5.30
C ILE A 162 0.71 -4.57 4.67
N GLN A 163 -0.15 -3.91 5.43
CA GLN A 163 -0.92 -2.76 4.96
C GLN A 163 -0.03 -1.57 4.60
N MET A 164 0.99 -1.28 5.40
CA MET A 164 1.95 -0.20 5.17
C MET A 164 2.91 -0.47 4.02
N SER A 165 3.07 -1.70 3.56
CA SER A 165 4.05 -2.05 2.52
C SER A 165 3.88 -1.25 1.24
N PHE A 166 2.66 -1.11 0.74
CA PHE A 166 2.41 -0.38 -0.50
C PHE A 166 2.70 1.13 -0.37
N PRO A 167 2.14 1.87 0.61
CA PRO A 167 2.41 3.30 0.73
C PRO A 167 3.87 3.61 1.08
N VAL A 168 4.55 2.78 1.88
CA VAL A 168 5.96 3.00 2.21
C VAL A 168 6.85 2.81 0.97
N MET A 169 6.64 1.75 0.20
CA MET A 169 7.39 1.54 -1.04
C MET A 169 7.10 2.63 -2.08
N ALA A 170 5.85 3.11 -2.15
CA ALA A 170 5.50 4.24 -3.00
C ALA A 170 6.13 5.56 -2.52
N LEU A 171 6.28 5.75 -1.22
CA LEU A 171 6.98 6.89 -0.62
C LEU A 171 8.47 6.86 -0.99
N LEU A 172 9.14 5.72 -0.85
CA LEU A 172 10.55 5.55 -1.23
C LEU A 172 10.77 5.81 -2.73
N ALA A 173 9.92 5.23 -3.57
CA ALA A 173 10.08 5.37 -5.02
C ALA A 173 9.79 6.78 -5.56
N ARG A 174 8.92 7.54 -4.90
CA ARG A 174 8.42 8.82 -5.41
C ARG A 174 8.61 10.00 -4.48
N GLY A 175 9.01 9.75 -3.25
CA GLY A 175 9.16 10.77 -2.22
C GLY A 175 10.22 11.82 -2.57
N GLY A 176 11.30 11.39 -3.21
CA GLY A 176 12.45 12.25 -3.49
C GLY A 176 13.17 12.63 -2.19
N MET A 177 13.05 11.81 -1.17
CA MET A 177 13.70 11.98 0.13
C MET A 177 14.88 11.02 0.25
N HIS A 178 15.89 11.46 0.93
CA HIS A 178 17.11 10.72 1.22
C HIS A 178 17.22 10.55 2.74
N ASP A 179 18.09 9.66 3.17
CA ASP A 179 18.43 9.44 4.59
C ASP A 179 17.27 8.89 5.45
N LEU A 180 16.41 8.06 4.86
CA LEU A 180 15.36 7.32 5.56
C LEU A 180 15.89 5.91 5.93
N VAL A 181 16.86 5.88 6.83
CA VAL A 181 17.66 4.68 7.14
C VAL A 181 16.82 3.56 7.73
N HIS A 182 15.87 3.90 8.60
CA HIS A 182 15.03 2.92 9.29
C HIS A 182 13.92 2.37 8.41
N ILE A 183 13.33 3.21 7.55
CA ILE A 183 12.39 2.77 6.51
C ILE A 183 13.09 1.83 5.53
N GLU A 184 14.31 2.15 5.12
CA GLU A 184 15.09 1.30 4.22
C GLU A 184 15.46 -0.05 4.87
N ALA A 185 15.85 -0.04 6.14
CA ALA A 185 16.10 -1.25 6.91
C ALA A 185 14.84 -2.12 7.06
N TRP A 186 13.67 -1.50 7.30
CA TRP A 186 12.38 -2.19 7.32
C TRP A 186 12.06 -2.79 5.93
N ARG A 187 12.23 -2.04 4.83
CA ARG A 187 12.03 -2.52 3.46
C ARG A 187 12.86 -3.77 3.17
N GLN A 188 14.17 -3.73 3.49
CA GLN A 188 15.06 -4.88 3.31
C GLN A 188 14.59 -6.09 4.11
N ARG A 189 14.13 -5.89 5.35
CA ARG A 189 13.58 -6.94 6.19
C ARG A 189 12.31 -7.56 5.59
N VAL A 190 11.44 -6.75 4.99
CA VAL A 190 10.26 -7.23 4.25
C VAL A 190 10.68 -8.04 3.03
N GLU A 191 11.59 -7.53 2.21
CA GLU A 191 12.02 -8.17 0.96
C GLU A 191 12.76 -9.50 1.18
N GLN A 192 13.41 -9.67 2.33
CA GLN A 192 14.06 -10.92 2.71
C GLN A 192 13.09 -12.00 3.20
N ARG A 193 11.82 -11.69 3.44
CA ARG A 193 10.85 -12.68 3.90
C ARG A 193 10.48 -13.67 2.79
N PRO A 194 10.57 -14.97 3.04
CA PRO A 194 10.20 -15.97 2.03
C PRO A 194 8.76 -15.82 1.53
N ALA A 195 7.81 -15.46 2.42
CA ALA A 195 6.42 -15.24 2.05
C ALA A 195 6.25 -14.02 1.12
N TRP A 196 6.99 -12.94 1.35
CA TRP A 196 7.02 -11.80 0.43
C TRP A 196 7.54 -12.22 -0.95
N GLN A 197 8.64 -12.95 -1.00
CA GLN A 197 9.24 -13.41 -2.26
C GLN A 197 8.29 -14.30 -3.04
N ARG A 198 7.61 -15.26 -2.39
CA ARG A 198 6.57 -16.07 -3.04
C ARG A 198 5.39 -15.23 -3.53
N ALA A 199 4.97 -14.23 -2.75
CA ALA A 199 3.90 -13.32 -3.18
C ALA A 199 4.27 -12.50 -4.43
N ILE A 200 5.54 -12.09 -4.56
CA ILE A 200 6.07 -11.43 -5.76
C ILE A 200 6.12 -12.40 -6.94
N GLU A 201 6.64 -13.61 -6.74
CA GLU A 201 6.73 -14.64 -7.78
C GLU A 201 5.35 -14.98 -8.35
N ARG A 202 4.36 -15.23 -7.50
CA ARG A 202 2.99 -15.59 -7.90
C ARG A 202 2.18 -14.41 -8.41
N GLY A 203 2.33 -13.25 -7.78
CA GLY A 203 1.55 -12.03 -8.09
C GLY A 203 2.11 -11.21 -9.25
N GLY A 204 3.38 -11.40 -9.57
CA GLY A 204 4.16 -10.57 -10.48
C GLY A 204 4.90 -9.44 -9.74
N PRO A 205 5.83 -8.76 -10.43
CA PRO A 205 6.67 -7.75 -9.82
C PRO A 205 5.84 -6.61 -9.19
N PHE A 206 6.37 -6.08 -8.11
CA PHE A 206 5.79 -4.90 -7.47
C PHE A 206 6.01 -3.68 -8.37
N THR A 207 4.98 -3.32 -9.12
CA THR A 207 5.03 -2.15 -10.01
C THR A 207 4.19 -1.02 -9.45
N LEU A 208 4.79 0.15 -9.33
CA LEU A 208 4.08 1.37 -8.96
C LEU A 208 3.60 2.07 -10.23
N PRO A 209 2.30 2.37 -10.36
CA PRO A 209 1.79 3.12 -11.52
C PRO A 209 2.51 4.46 -11.67
N GLY A 210 3.15 4.70 -12.82
CA GLY A 210 3.84 5.97 -13.11
C GLY A 210 5.22 6.13 -12.45
N ALA A 211 5.87 5.02 -12.03
CA ALA A 211 7.29 5.00 -11.72
C ALA A 211 8.11 4.88 -13.00
#